data_8786bdf787596b2797e52a56dd783731
#
_entry.id   8786bdf787596b2797e52a56dd783731
#
_cell.length_a   1.000
_cell.length_b   1.000
_cell.length_c   1.000
_cell.angle_alpha   90.00
_cell.angle_beta   90.00
_cell.angle_gamma   90.00
#
_symmetry.space_group_name_H-M   'P 1'
#
loop_
_entity.id
_entity.type
_entity.pdbx_description
1 polymer ?
#
loop_
_entity_poly.entity_id
_entity_poly.type
_entity_poly.pdbx_seq_one_letter_code
_entity_poly.pdbx_strand_id
1 'polypeptide(L)'
;MKLLLTLTALLSTANIMAQLTYPTTKKTEQTDTYFGTKVSDPYRWLEDDKSEETRAWVTEENKVTFGYLDKIPYRKNFQESIEKVFNYPKYSAPFRNGEWFYFYKNNGLQNQSVLYRQKGLDGIVEEVIDPNKLSKEGTTRMTVFNLCKDGAYAIVGLSEGGSDWQTFYVRDMATGKNLEDKIEWVKVSGAAWEAHGFYYSRYPAPVEGASALSVKNENHQVWYHKVGTAQNADKLIYEDKNNPLRFHTASTSEDEKFLFLTLSDRSKGLDGNAIYAMDLTAKERKFYPVVPDITNDDYGIIENTADHFLIQTNAAAPNSKVIAVDIKNPDLKKAITIIAETKEPLQSAGTGGGKLFVSYLKDVTTRTYVYDLAGKQLGEVKYPALGNGSGMGGDRDDKFLFYVFTSFTFPPTIYKYEVATGKSSEFRKPEVAFNPDDYETKQVFYTSKDGTKIPMFIISKKGIKKDGSNVTLLYAYGGFNINLNPGFSATLLPFLNAGGVYAQANLRGGGE
;
A
#
# COMPACT_ATOMS: atom_id res chain seq x y z
N MET A 1 -83.38 -7.18 -6.80
CA MET A 1 -82.15 -7.56 -6.07
C MET A 1 -80.98 -6.95 -6.79
N LYS A 2 -80.52 -5.79 -6.33
CA LYS A 2 -79.46 -4.98 -7.00
C LYS A 2 -78.09 -5.43 -6.47
N LEU A 3 -77.22 -5.89 -7.35
CA LEU A 3 -75.87 -6.26 -7.06
C LEU A 3 -75.05 -4.96 -7.10
N LEU A 4 -74.47 -4.53 -5.97
CA LEU A 4 -73.53 -3.44 -5.89
C LEU A 4 -72.09 -4.02 -6.20
N LEU A 5 -71.53 -3.65 -7.32
CA LEU A 5 -70.10 -3.88 -7.61
C LEU A 5 -69.34 -2.74 -6.99
N THR A 6 -68.60 -3.01 -5.93
CA THR A 6 -67.59 -2.08 -5.38
C THR A 6 -66.26 -2.29 -6.12
N LEU A 7 -65.91 -1.33 -6.95
CA LEU A 7 -64.63 -1.28 -7.66
C LEU A 7 -63.60 -0.70 -6.70
N THR A 8 -62.74 -1.56 -6.13
CA THR A 8 -61.61 -1.14 -5.31
C THR A 8 -60.48 -0.78 -6.26
N ALA A 9 -60.27 0.51 -6.49
CA ALA A 9 -59.07 1.01 -7.19
C ALA A 9 -57.85 0.82 -6.31
N LEU A 10 -56.99 -0.15 -6.61
CA LEU A 10 -55.63 -0.23 -6.10
C LEU A 10 -54.84 0.94 -6.70
N LEU A 11 -54.65 2.02 -5.97
CA LEU A 11 -53.62 2.99 -6.24
C LEU A 11 -52.27 2.35 -5.93
N SER A 12 -51.65 1.75 -6.92
CA SER A 12 -50.22 1.46 -6.89
C SER A 12 -49.47 2.79 -6.97
N THR A 13 -49.03 3.29 -5.81
CA THR A 13 -48.04 4.38 -5.77
C THR A 13 -46.73 3.82 -6.32
N ALA A 14 -46.57 3.87 -7.64
CA ALA A 14 -45.29 3.78 -8.25
C ALA A 14 -44.48 4.97 -7.72
N ASN A 15 -43.51 4.72 -6.85
CA ASN A 15 -42.44 5.67 -6.58
C ASN A 15 -41.72 5.92 -7.91
N ILE A 16 -42.17 6.92 -8.65
CA ILE A 16 -41.39 7.45 -9.76
C ILE A 16 -40.17 8.09 -9.13
N MET A 17 -39.10 7.32 -9.02
CA MET A 17 -37.79 7.88 -8.78
C MET A 17 -37.58 8.85 -9.93
N ALA A 18 -37.61 10.15 -9.66
CA ALA A 18 -37.36 11.16 -10.66
C ALA A 18 -35.96 10.88 -11.26
N GLN A 19 -35.97 10.42 -12.50
CA GLN A 19 -34.73 10.15 -13.21
C GLN A 19 -33.96 11.47 -13.32
N LEU A 20 -32.71 11.47 -12.80
CA LEU A 20 -31.85 12.64 -12.90
C LEU A 20 -31.62 12.96 -14.38
N THR A 21 -31.79 14.21 -14.75
CA THR A 21 -31.47 14.69 -16.12
C THR A 21 -30.02 15.17 -16.13
N TYR A 22 -29.20 14.44 -16.84
CA TYR A 22 -27.79 14.79 -17.03
C TYR A 22 -27.61 15.71 -18.25
N PRO A 23 -26.60 16.59 -18.27
CA PRO A 23 -26.21 17.33 -19.44
C PRO A 23 -25.92 16.43 -20.65
N THR A 24 -26.25 16.89 -21.85
CA THR A 24 -25.89 16.15 -23.05
C THR A 24 -24.41 16.26 -23.30
N THR A 25 -23.69 15.14 -23.21
CA THR A 25 -22.25 15.09 -23.48
C THR A 25 -21.99 15.17 -24.99
N LYS A 26 -21.13 16.09 -25.40
CA LYS A 26 -20.68 16.26 -26.78
C LYS A 26 -20.02 14.98 -27.27
N LYS A 27 -20.39 14.57 -28.51
CA LYS A 27 -19.74 13.46 -29.23
C LYS A 27 -18.90 14.01 -30.37
N THR A 28 -17.74 13.41 -30.59
CA THR A 28 -16.83 13.71 -31.71
C THR A 28 -16.72 12.48 -32.63
N GLU A 29 -16.23 12.69 -33.86
CA GLU A 29 -16.00 11.60 -34.83
C GLU A 29 -14.66 10.87 -34.63
N GLN A 30 -14.06 10.96 -33.44
CA GLN A 30 -12.79 10.31 -33.14
C GLN A 30 -12.90 8.79 -33.32
N THR A 31 -11.92 8.24 -34.03
CA THR A 31 -11.83 6.79 -34.29
C THR A 31 -10.38 6.35 -34.29
N ASP A 32 -10.06 5.30 -33.56
CA ASP A 32 -8.76 4.65 -33.56
C ASP A 32 -8.80 3.34 -34.30
N THR A 33 -7.64 2.87 -34.76
CA THR A 33 -7.53 1.56 -35.42
C THR A 33 -6.61 0.66 -34.62
N TYR A 34 -7.17 -0.44 -34.09
CA TYR A 34 -6.43 -1.47 -33.36
C TYR A 34 -6.44 -2.78 -34.16
N PHE A 35 -5.27 -3.28 -34.52
CA PHE A 35 -5.13 -4.52 -35.30
C PHE A 35 -6.02 -4.59 -36.56
N GLY A 36 -6.15 -3.45 -37.24
CA GLY A 36 -7.00 -3.32 -38.44
C GLY A 36 -8.48 -3.07 -38.15
N THR A 37 -8.94 -3.10 -36.93
CA THR A 37 -10.33 -2.83 -36.53
C THR A 37 -10.49 -1.36 -36.11
N LYS A 38 -11.46 -0.68 -36.72
CA LYS A 38 -11.82 0.70 -36.31
C LYS A 38 -12.67 0.67 -35.05
N VAL A 39 -12.28 1.43 -34.05
CA VAL A 39 -12.98 1.61 -32.78
C VAL A 39 -13.31 3.10 -32.63
N SER A 40 -14.59 3.41 -32.54
CA SER A 40 -15.06 4.80 -32.31
C SER A 40 -14.89 5.16 -30.84
N ASP A 41 -14.35 6.37 -30.59
CA ASP A 41 -14.21 6.95 -29.26
C ASP A 41 -14.71 8.40 -29.25
N PRO A 42 -16.03 8.60 -29.25
CA PRO A 42 -16.62 9.92 -29.36
C PRO A 42 -16.36 10.84 -28.16
N TYR A 43 -15.82 10.32 -27.10
CA TYR A 43 -15.54 11.04 -25.85
C TYR A 43 -14.05 11.23 -25.56
N ARG A 44 -13.16 10.98 -26.51
CA ARG A 44 -11.71 11.14 -26.38
C ARG A 44 -11.30 12.51 -25.85
N TRP A 45 -12.06 13.54 -26.17
CA TRP A 45 -11.79 14.91 -25.70
C TRP A 45 -11.82 15.05 -24.18
N LEU A 46 -12.49 14.16 -23.45
CA LEU A 46 -12.50 14.12 -21.98
C LEU A 46 -11.16 13.68 -21.38
N GLU A 47 -10.27 13.07 -22.15
CA GLU A 47 -8.93 12.69 -21.68
C GLU A 47 -8.01 13.90 -21.46
N ASP A 48 -8.32 15.05 -22.05
CA ASP A 48 -7.65 16.30 -21.74
C ASP A 48 -8.27 16.93 -20.48
N ASP A 49 -7.77 16.52 -19.32
CA ASP A 49 -8.23 16.96 -18.00
C ASP A 49 -7.96 18.44 -17.71
N LYS A 50 -7.08 19.07 -18.48
CA LYS A 50 -6.71 20.51 -18.35
C LYS A 50 -7.48 21.42 -19.28
N SER A 51 -8.20 20.89 -20.25
CA SER A 51 -8.97 21.69 -21.19
C SER A 51 -10.12 22.42 -20.47
N GLU A 52 -10.45 23.63 -20.97
CA GLU A 52 -11.62 24.38 -20.48
C GLU A 52 -12.92 23.65 -20.78
N GLU A 53 -12.98 22.90 -21.89
CA GLU A 53 -14.16 22.14 -22.31
C GLU A 53 -14.46 20.99 -21.32
N THR A 54 -13.44 20.21 -20.93
CA THR A 54 -13.58 19.15 -19.92
C THR A 54 -13.96 19.74 -18.56
N ARG A 55 -13.34 20.84 -18.16
CA ARG A 55 -13.66 21.52 -16.90
C ARG A 55 -15.12 22.02 -16.87
N ALA A 56 -15.59 22.60 -17.97
CA ALA A 56 -16.98 23.05 -18.09
C ALA A 56 -17.94 21.87 -17.98
N TRP A 57 -17.67 20.76 -18.67
CA TRP A 57 -18.48 19.55 -18.61
C TRP A 57 -18.54 18.99 -17.18
N VAL A 58 -17.42 18.84 -16.50
CA VAL A 58 -17.36 18.40 -15.09
C VAL A 58 -18.20 19.32 -14.18
N THR A 59 -18.15 20.63 -14.42
CA THR A 59 -18.93 21.61 -13.66
C THR A 59 -20.45 21.39 -13.81
N GLU A 60 -20.91 21.15 -15.03
CA GLU A 60 -22.32 20.90 -15.29
C GLU A 60 -22.81 19.56 -14.72
N GLU A 61 -22.00 18.47 -14.84
CA GLU A 61 -22.29 17.18 -14.23
C GLU A 61 -22.35 17.28 -12.70
N ASN A 62 -21.44 18.04 -12.09
CA ASN A 62 -21.42 18.28 -10.64
C ASN A 62 -22.67 19.04 -10.15
N LYS A 63 -23.25 19.94 -10.95
CA LYS A 63 -24.52 20.61 -10.59
C LYS A 63 -25.64 19.58 -10.39
N VAL A 64 -25.73 18.57 -11.26
CA VAL A 64 -26.72 17.48 -11.12
C VAL A 64 -26.44 16.66 -9.87
N THR A 65 -25.18 16.25 -9.68
CA THR A 65 -24.76 15.42 -8.56
C THR A 65 -25.05 16.12 -7.21
N PHE A 66 -24.55 17.33 -7.04
CA PHE A 66 -24.76 18.07 -5.77
C PHE A 66 -26.19 18.54 -5.60
N GLY A 67 -26.88 18.88 -6.71
CA GLY A 67 -28.30 19.19 -6.67
C GLY A 67 -29.18 18.04 -6.14
N TYR A 68 -28.71 16.79 -6.29
CA TYR A 68 -29.34 15.62 -5.68
C TYR A 68 -28.86 15.39 -4.24
N LEU A 69 -27.53 15.34 -4.04
CA LEU A 69 -26.92 15.00 -2.76
C LEU A 69 -27.31 16.00 -1.65
N ASP A 70 -27.38 17.29 -1.96
CA ASP A 70 -27.68 18.34 -0.99
C ASP A 70 -29.16 18.32 -0.52
N LYS A 71 -30.04 17.63 -1.26
CA LYS A 71 -31.44 17.43 -0.87
C LYS A 71 -31.64 16.25 0.07
N ILE A 72 -30.61 15.43 0.32
CA ILE A 72 -30.72 14.29 1.24
C ILE A 72 -30.79 14.81 2.68
N PRO A 73 -31.94 14.66 3.38
CA PRO A 73 -32.20 15.36 4.64
C PRO A 73 -31.28 14.92 5.80
N TYR A 74 -30.75 13.70 5.75
CA TYR A 74 -29.88 13.13 6.79
C TYR A 74 -28.37 13.22 6.43
N ARG A 75 -28.00 13.79 5.27
CA ARG A 75 -26.61 13.87 4.80
C ARG A 75 -25.72 14.58 5.81
N LYS A 76 -26.17 15.73 6.33
CA LYS A 76 -25.42 16.51 7.32
C LYS A 76 -25.20 15.74 8.62
N ASN A 77 -26.24 15.08 9.13
CA ASN A 77 -26.14 14.28 10.37
C ASN A 77 -25.16 13.12 10.22
N PHE A 78 -25.14 12.47 9.03
CA PHE A 78 -24.15 11.43 8.73
C PHE A 78 -22.75 12.00 8.67
N GLN A 79 -22.54 13.12 8.01
CA GLN A 79 -21.24 13.81 7.92
C GLN A 79 -20.70 14.15 9.31
N GLU A 80 -21.51 14.79 10.16
CA GLU A 80 -21.13 15.15 11.54
C GLU A 80 -20.83 13.90 12.38
N SER A 81 -21.60 12.82 12.19
CA SER A 81 -21.37 11.56 12.87
C SER A 81 -20.05 10.90 12.44
N ILE A 82 -19.73 10.93 11.14
CA ILE A 82 -18.45 10.44 10.61
C ILE A 82 -17.31 11.28 11.16
N GLU A 83 -17.41 12.61 11.10
CA GLU A 83 -16.39 13.52 11.60
C GLU A 83 -16.08 13.26 13.08
N LYS A 84 -17.10 13.10 13.90
CA LYS A 84 -16.96 12.82 15.34
C LYS A 84 -16.19 11.52 15.61
N VAL A 85 -16.50 10.43 14.89
CA VAL A 85 -15.84 9.13 15.12
C VAL A 85 -14.49 9.02 14.42
N PHE A 86 -14.23 9.86 13.41
CA PHE A 86 -12.98 9.89 12.68
C PHE A 86 -11.92 10.80 13.33
N ASN A 87 -12.38 11.79 14.13
CA ASN A 87 -11.54 12.78 14.78
C ASN A 87 -10.90 12.22 16.06
N TYR A 88 -9.92 11.35 15.89
CA TYR A 88 -9.06 10.85 16.96
C TYR A 88 -7.60 10.80 16.50
N PRO A 89 -6.62 10.92 17.40
CA PRO A 89 -5.21 10.83 17.04
C PRO A 89 -4.86 9.44 16.48
N LYS A 90 -4.28 9.42 15.29
CA LYS A 90 -3.81 8.20 14.61
C LYS A 90 -2.29 8.21 14.57
N TYR A 91 -1.69 7.05 14.80
CA TYR A 91 -0.23 6.89 14.85
C TYR A 91 0.20 5.71 13.97
N SER A 92 1.36 5.82 13.32
CA SER A 92 2.06 4.67 12.78
C SER A 92 2.86 3.96 13.88
N ALA A 93 3.20 2.70 13.64
CA ALA A 93 4.28 2.07 14.37
C ALA A 93 5.57 2.89 14.20
N PRO A 94 6.37 3.08 15.27
CA PRO A 94 7.64 3.78 15.13
C PRO A 94 8.67 2.88 14.42
N PHE A 95 9.57 3.51 13.67
CA PHE A 95 10.77 2.89 13.12
C PHE A 95 12.01 3.56 13.68
N ARG A 96 13.08 2.80 13.86
CA ARG A 96 14.31 3.26 14.49
C ARG A 96 15.37 3.67 13.45
N ASN A 97 16.12 4.71 13.76
CA ASN A 97 17.40 4.98 13.15
C ASN A 97 18.35 5.51 14.25
N GLY A 98 19.36 4.71 14.59
CA GLY A 98 20.24 5.01 15.71
C GLY A 98 19.50 5.09 17.04
N GLU A 99 19.62 6.24 17.73
CA GLU A 99 18.92 6.50 18.99
C GLU A 99 17.51 7.12 18.81
N TRP A 100 17.13 7.45 17.58
CA TRP A 100 15.89 8.10 17.24
C TRP A 100 14.81 7.12 16.82
N PHE A 101 13.57 7.38 17.27
CA PHE A 101 12.36 6.71 16.82
C PHE A 101 11.51 7.71 16.05
N TYR A 102 11.19 7.36 14.82
CA TYR A 102 10.37 8.15 13.90
C TYR A 102 8.98 7.55 13.81
N PHE A 103 7.96 8.39 13.77
CA PHE A 103 6.59 7.94 13.62
C PHE A 103 5.72 9.01 12.97
N TYR A 104 4.71 8.56 12.26
CA TYR A 104 3.69 9.44 11.73
C TYR A 104 2.57 9.62 12.75
N LYS A 105 2.06 10.86 12.85
CA LYS A 105 0.91 11.20 13.66
C LYS A 105 -0.03 12.09 12.89
N ASN A 106 -1.33 11.75 12.92
CA ASN A 106 -2.42 12.61 12.47
C ASN A 106 -3.27 12.97 13.70
N ASN A 107 -3.60 14.23 13.88
CA ASN A 107 -4.37 14.67 15.04
C ASN A 107 -5.87 14.35 14.95
N GLY A 108 -6.31 13.76 13.83
CA GLY A 108 -7.68 13.34 13.58
C GLY A 108 -8.19 13.78 12.21
N LEU A 109 -8.18 15.07 11.93
CA LEU A 109 -8.76 15.67 10.72
C LEU A 109 -7.75 16.31 9.76
N GLN A 110 -6.46 16.19 10.04
CA GLN A 110 -5.42 16.64 9.10
C GLN A 110 -5.50 15.84 7.80
N ASN A 111 -5.29 16.49 6.66
CA ASN A 111 -5.27 15.82 5.35
C ASN A 111 -4.17 14.77 5.26
N GLN A 112 -3.00 15.07 5.85
CA GLN A 112 -1.85 14.18 5.88
C GLN A 112 -1.29 14.03 7.29
N SER A 113 -0.68 12.87 7.57
CA SER A 113 0.03 12.65 8.82
C SER A 113 1.34 13.42 8.82
N VAL A 114 1.68 13.99 9.97
CA VAL A 114 2.93 14.69 10.23
C VAL A 114 3.97 13.68 10.70
N LEU A 115 5.19 13.78 10.23
CA LEU A 115 6.32 12.97 10.69
C LEU A 115 6.96 13.62 11.90
N TYR A 116 7.07 12.82 12.95
CA TYR A 116 7.75 13.18 14.21
C TYR A 116 8.92 12.26 14.48
N ARG A 117 9.84 12.71 15.36
CA ARG A 117 10.88 11.86 15.93
C ARG A 117 10.99 12.11 17.44
N GLN A 118 11.56 11.15 18.16
CA GLN A 118 11.92 11.28 19.57
C GLN A 118 13.17 10.45 19.86
N LYS A 119 14.01 10.91 20.79
CA LYS A 119 15.18 10.17 21.24
C LYS A 119 14.77 9.11 22.27
N GLY A 120 15.03 7.83 21.98
CA GLY A 120 14.46 6.74 22.75
C GLY A 120 12.93 6.71 22.63
N LEU A 121 12.25 5.95 23.51
CA LEU A 121 10.78 5.84 23.48
C LEU A 121 10.07 6.89 24.36
N ASP A 122 10.79 7.55 25.26
CA ASP A 122 10.25 8.48 26.26
C ASP A 122 10.80 9.91 26.08
N GLY A 123 11.55 10.16 25.01
CA GLY A 123 12.14 11.46 24.69
C GLY A 123 11.13 12.51 24.26
N ILE A 124 11.58 13.75 24.21
CA ILE A 124 10.76 14.87 23.69
C ILE A 124 10.44 14.61 22.22
N VAL A 125 9.18 14.78 21.87
CA VAL A 125 8.68 14.61 20.48
C VAL A 125 8.98 15.89 19.70
N GLU A 126 9.67 15.74 18.57
CA GLU A 126 10.03 16.81 17.65
C GLU A 126 9.34 16.60 16.30
N GLU A 127 8.78 17.68 15.73
CA GLU A 127 8.27 17.67 14.35
C GLU A 127 9.45 17.61 13.37
N VAL A 128 9.44 16.63 12.46
CA VAL A 128 10.44 16.49 11.41
C VAL A 128 9.96 17.16 10.13
N ILE A 129 8.74 16.83 9.69
CA ILE A 129 8.14 17.42 8.50
C ILE A 129 6.61 17.35 8.60
N ASP A 130 5.95 18.46 8.30
CA ASP A 130 4.51 18.56 8.20
C ASP A 130 4.10 18.75 6.73
N PRO A 131 3.62 17.68 6.06
CA PRO A 131 3.21 17.77 4.66
C PRO A 131 2.04 18.72 4.43
N ASN A 132 1.22 18.99 5.45
CA ASN A 132 0.09 19.94 5.36
C ASN A 132 0.54 21.40 5.15
N LYS A 133 1.84 21.71 5.41
CA LYS A 133 2.44 23.03 5.21
C LYS A 133 3.09 23.20 3.82
N LEU A 134 3.17 22.13 3.01
CA LEU A 134 3.90 22.15 1.73
C LEU A 134 3.13 22.83 0.60
N SER A 135 1.80 22.82 0.64
CA SER A 135 0.96 23.54 -0.33
C SER A 135 -0.27 24.13 0.35
N LYS A 136 -0.75 25.25 -0.16
CA LYS A 136 -1.96 25.91 0.38
C LYS A 136 -3.21 25.09 0.14
N GLU A 137 -3.29 24.42 -1.00
CA GLU A 137 -4.41 23.59 -1.42
C GLU A 137 -4.36 22.18 -0.80
N GLY A 138 -3.26 21.80 -0.10
CA GLY A 138 -3.06 20.47 0.47
C GLY A 138 -2.88 19.36 -0.56
N THR A 139 -2.52 19.71 -1.80
CA THR A 139 -2.37 18.77 -2.93
C THR A 139 -0.98 18.14 -3.04
N THR A 140 0.00 18.67 -2.32
CA THR A 140 1.36 18.10 -2.26
C THR A 140 1.40 16.98 -1.22
N ARG A 141 1.78 15.78 -1.64
CA ARG A 141 1.87 14.59 -0.79
C ARG A 141 3.32 14.19 -0.58
N MET A 142 3.69 13.88 0.66
CA MET A 142 4.94 13.19 0.94
C MET A 142 4.78 11.69 0.64
N THR A 143 5.59 11.17 -0.28
CA THR A 143 5.52 9.79 -0.77
C THR A 143 6.63 8.91 -0.20
N VAL A 144 7.80 9.51 0.06
CA VAL A 144 8.98 8.84 0.58
C VAL A 144 9.57 9.66 1.72
N PHE A 145 9.93 8.99 2.80
CA PHE A 145 10.88 9.47 3.81
C PHE A 145 11.81 8.31 4.12
N ASN A 146 13.08 8.46 3.78
CA ASN A 146 14.08 7.40 3.93
C ASN A 146 15.39 7.99 4.42
N LEU A 147 15.91 7.50 5.55
CA LEU A 147 17.13 7.97 6.21
C LEU A 147 18.34 7.20 5.73
N CYS A 148 19.48 7.87 5.59
CA CYS A 148 20.76 7.19 5.53
C CYS A 148 21.08 6.51 6.86
N LYS A 149 22.01 5.56 6.86
CA LYS A 149 22.25 4.67 8.00
C LYS A 149 22.66 5.40 9.26
N ASP A 150 23.49 6.45 9.16
CA ASP A 150 23.93 7.27 10.29
C ASP A 150 22.91 8.36 10.69
N GLY A 151 21.81 8.49 9.95
CA GLY A 151 20.77 9.47 10.21
C GLY A 151 21.14 10.92 9.91
N ALA A 152 22.24 11.19 9.22
CA ALA A 152 22.67 12.56 8.87
C ALA A 152 21.74 13.20 7.84
N TYR A 153 21.26 12.40 6.88
CA TYR A 153 20.41 12.85 5.78
C TYR A 153 19.17 11.99 5.62
N ALA A 154 18.12 12.58 5.04
CA ALA A 154 16.93 11.86 4.62
C ALA A 154 16.52 12.27 3.21
N ILE A 155 15.99 11.33 2.43
CA ILE A 155 15.24 11.62 1.21
C ILE A 155 13.81 11.95 1.59
N VAL A 156 13.31 13.06 1.06
CA VAL A 156 11.91 13.46 1.11
C VAL A 156 11.36 13.45 -0.31
N GLY A 157 10.55 12.46 -0.63
CA GLY A 157 9.84 12.38 -1.91
C GLY A 157 8.51 13.12 -1.84
N LEU A 158 8.27 13.99 -2.81
CA LEU A 158 7.03 14.76 -2.92
C LEU A 158 6.34 14.48 -4.26
N SER A 159 5.02 14.35 -4.23
CA SER A 159 4.16 14.24 -5.41
C SER A 159 3.08 15.31 -5.36
N GLU A 160 2.72 15.88 -6.49
CA GLU A 160 1.74 16.96 -6.61
C GLU A 160 0.50 16.51 -7.37
N GLY A 161 -0.68 16.99 -6.93
CA GLY A 161 -1.94 16.80 -7.62
C GLY A 161 -2.37 15.35 -7.86
N GLY A 162 -1.92 14.40 -7.02
CA GLY A 162 -2.23 12.98 -7.17
C GLY A 162 -1.42 12.26 -8.26
N SER A 163 -0.40 12.91 -8.82
CA SER A 163 0.49 12.33 -9.83
C SER A 163 1.32 11.19 -9.25
N ASP A 164 1.69 10.21 -10.09
CA ASP A 164 2.71 9.19 -9.76
C ASP A 164 4.14 9.71 -9.91
N TRP A 165 4.32 10.88 -10.53
CA TRP A 165 5.62 11.53 -10.61
C TRP A 165 6.01 12.11 -9.27
N GLN A 166 7.28 11.95 -8.92
CA GLN A 166 7.85 12.40 -7.66
C GLN A 166 9.09 13.27 -7.91
N THR A 167 9.31 14.19 -7.01
CA THR A 167 10.57 14.93 -6.88
C THR A 167 11.19 14.56 -5.53
N PHE A 168 12.45 14.13 -5.54
CA PHE A 168 13.18 13.85 -4.31
C PHE A 168 14.00 15.07 -3.90
N TYR A 169 14.00 15.34 -2.61
CA TYR A 169 14.82 16.36 -1.95
C TYR A 169 15.66 15.68 -0.88
N VAL A 170 16.90 16.16 -0.71
CA VAL A 170 17.74 15.73 0.41
C VAL A 170 17.54 16.69 1.58
N ARG A 171 17.20 16.14 2.74
CA ARG A 171 17.04 16.88 3.98
C ARG A 171 18.22 16.62 4.91
N ASP A 172 18.87 17.66 5.38
CA ASP A 172 19.84 17.61 6.47
C ASP A 172 19.09 17.48 7.80
N MET A 173 19.34 16.37 8.51
CA MET A 173 18.60 16.03 9.72
C MET A 173 19.04 16.78 10.96
N ALA A 174 20.23 17.39 10.95
CA ALA A 174 20.73 18.23 12.04
C ALA A 174 20.11 19.63 12.00
N THR A 175 20.00 20.20 10.79
CA THR A 175 19.43 21.56 10.62
C THR A 175 17.93 21.53 10.36
N GLY A 176 17.37 20.40 9.95
CA GLY A 176 15.98 20.26 9.54
C GLY A 176 15.64 20.98 8.23
N LYS A 177 16.63 21.32 7.40
CA LYS A 177 16.43 22.02 6.13
C LYS A 177 16.73 21.10 4.95
N ASN A 178 16.05 21.35 3.84
CA ASN A 178 16.42 20.71 2.59
C ASN A 178 17.71 21.36 2.07
N LEU A 179 18.58 20.53 1.51
CA LEU A 179 19.74 20.95 0.73
C LEU A 179 19.29 21.42 -0.67
N GLU A 180 20.22 21.80 -1.51
CA GLU A 180 19.93 22.19 -2.90
C GLU A 180 19.67 21.00 -3.83
N ASP A 181 19.90 19.78 -3.34
CA ASP A 181 19.68 18.53 -4.05
C ASP A 181 18.20 18.38 -4.40
N LYS A 182 17.89 18.39 -5.68
CA LYS A 182 16.56 18.21 -6.26
C LYS A 182 16.63 17.19 -7.38
N ILE A 183 15.94 16.07 -7.23
CA ILE A 183 15.94 14.96 -8.15
C ILE A 183 14.56 14.85 -8.79
N GLU A 184 14.49 15.05 -10.09
CA GLU A 184 13.25 15.07 -10.87
C GLU A 184 13.08 13.79 -11.70
N TRP A 185 11.90 13.61 -12.27
CA TRP A 185 11.50 12.50 -13.13
C TRP A 185 11.55 11.13 -12.45
N VAL A 186 11.41 11.15 -11.13
CA VAL A 186 11.33 9.94 -10.31
C VAL A 186 9.94 9.33 -10.41
N LYS A 187 9.88 8.04 -10.70
CA LYS A 187 8.64 7.25 -10.71
C LYS A 187 8.99 5.78 -10.50
N VAL A 188 8.15 5.04 -9.75
CA VAL A 188 8.41 3.63 -9.38
C VAL A 188 9.81 3.49 -8.75
N SER A 189 10.09 4.27 -7.73
CA SER A 189 11.40 4.32 -7.06
C SER A 189 11.27 4.52 -5.57
N GLY A 190 12.14 3.84 -4.81
CA GLY A 190 12.58 4.27 -3.49
C GLY A 190 13.95 4.95 -3.58
N ALA A 191 14.59 5.14 -2.42
CA ALA A 191 15.99 5.55 -2.31
C ALA A 191 16.74 4.45 -1.55
N ALA A 192 17.81 3.92 -2.15
CA ALA A 192 18.66 2.89 -1.56
C ALA A 192 20.01 3.52 -1.20
N TRP A 193 20.26 3.72 0.09
CA TRP A 193 21.44 4.43 0.56
C TRP A 193 22.72 3.58 0.46
N GLU A 194 23.81 4.25 0.16
CA GLU A 194 25.19 3.82 0.36
C GLU A 194 25.95 5.00 0.96
N ALA A 195 26.25 4.94 2.26
CA ALA A 195 26.82 6.05 3.02
C ALA A 195 26.05 7.38 2.80
N HIS A 196 26.66 8.40 2.22
CA HIS A 196 26.07 9.69 1.90
C HIS A 196 25.81 9.85 0.39
N GLY A 197 25.30 8.81 -0.24
CA GLY A 197 24.76 8.81 -1.58
C GLY A 197 23.66 7.75 -1.67
N PHE A 198 22.86 7.78 -2.70
CA PHE A 198 21.76 6.84 -2.85
C PHE A 198 21.48 6.46 -4.30
N TYR A 199 21.03 5.25 -4.48
CA TYR A 199 20.51 4.76 -5.75
C TYR A 199 19.01 5.07 -5.83
N TYR A 200 18.57 5.48 -7.00
CA TYR A 200 17.17 5.76 -7.28
C TYR A 200 16.84 5.44 -8.73
N SER A 201 15.57 5.30 -9.03
CA SER A 201 15.11 5.02 -10.38
C SER A 201 14.32 6.19 -10.94
N ARG A 202 14.55 6.47 -12.23
CA ARG A 202 13.82 7.51 -12.94
C ARG A 202 13.62 7.17 -14.41
N TYR A 203 12.74 7.89 -15.04
CA TYR A 203 12.65 7.94 -16.50
C TYR A 203 13.48 9.10 -17.06
N PRO A 204 13.84 9.05 -18.36
CA PRO A 204 14.35 10.21 -19.06
C PRO A 204 13.37 11.39 -18.94
N ALA A 205 13.90 12.61 -18.88
CA ALA A 205 13.06 13.81 -18.90
C ALA A 205 12.18 13.81 -20.15
N PRO A 206 10.89 14.18 -20.06
CA PRO A 206 10.03 14.36 -21.23
C PRO A 206 10.62 15.36 -22.21
N VAL A 207 10.31 15.19 -23.49
CA VAL A 207 10.67 16.15 -24.52
C VAL A 207 9.98 17.49 -24.19
N GLU A 208 10.70 18.60 -24.42
CA GLU A 208 10.18 19.94 -24.16
C GLU A 208 8.80 20.15 -24.81
N GLY A 209 7.84 20.64 -24.03
CA GLY A 209 6.44 20.85 -24.46
C GLY A 209 5.53 19.62 -24.35
N ALA A 210 6.04 18.44 -24.02
CA ALA A 210 5.20 17.27 -23.78
C ALA A 210 4.66 17.26 -22.34
N SER A 211 3.37 16.87 -22.17
CA SER A 211 2.81 16.66 -20.84
C SER A 211 3.39 15.39 -20.20
N ALA A 212 3.92 15.50 -19.00
CA ALA A 212 4.43 14.35 -18.24
C ALA A 212 3.37 13.26 -18.00
N LEU A 213 2.07 13.61 -18.03
CA LEU A 213 0.95 12.69 -17.83
C LEU A 213 0.62 11.87 -19.09
N SER A 214 0.92 12.41 -20.28
CA SER A 214 0.58 11.77 -21.57
C SER A 214 1.77 11.12 -22.28
N VAL A 215 2.99 11.28 -21.77
CA VAL A 215 4.19 10.66 -22.35
C VAL A 215 4.27 9.19 -21.91
N LYS A 216 4.61 8.31 -22.85
CA LYS A 216 4.92 6.91 -22.53
C LYS A 216 6.08 6.81 -21.55
N ASN A 217 5.92 6.00 -20.51
CA ASN A 217 6.98 5.71 -19.55
C ASN A 217 7.86 4.58 -20.14
N GLU A 218 8.92 4.95 -20.80
CA GLU A 218 9.88 4.03 -21.44
C GLU A 218 11.31 4.30 -20.97
N ASN A 219 12.15 3.28 -20.97
CA ASN A 219 13.56 3.35 -20.60
C ASN A 219 13.78 3.76 -19.13
N HIS A 220 13.12 3.05 -18.22
CA HIS A 220 13.35 3.20 -16.79
C HIS A 220 14.81 2.91 -16.45
N GLN A 221 15.47 3.73 -15.64
CA GLN A 221 16.91 3.72 -15.39
C GLN A 221 17.21 3.77 -13.90
N VAL A 222 18.29 3.16 -13.45
CA VAL A 222 18.83 3.30 -12.10
C VAL A 222 20.04 4.23 -12.12
N TRP A 223 20.02 5.22 -11.25
CA TRP A 223 21.05 6.23 -11.09
C TRP A 223 21.59 6.25 -9.67
N TYR A 224 22.80 6.76 -9.50
CA TYR A 224 23.40 7.05 -8.20
C TYR A 224 23.62 8.55 -8.04
N HIS A 225 23.08 9.11 -6.98
CA HIS A 225 23.23 10.50 -6.58
C HIS A 225 24.13 10.60 -5.35
N LYS A 226 25.09 11.52 -5.39
CA LYS A 226 25.92 11.87 -4.23
C LYS A 226 25.36 13.13 -3.57
N VAL A 227 25.05 13.08 -2.28
CA VAL A 227 24.54 14.22 -1.53
C VAL A 227 25.44 15.45 -1.69
N GLY A 228 24.83 16.62 -1.91
CA GLY A 228 25.52 17.88 -2.13
C GLY A 228 25.97 18.11 -3.58
N THR A 229 25.47 17.31 -4.53
CA THR A 229 25.75 17.54 -5.96
C THR A 229 24.46 17.82 -6.74
N ALA A 230 24.59 18.43 -7.92
CA ALA A 230 23.44 18.61 -8.80
C ALA A 230 23.10 17.31 -9.52
N GLN A 231 21.82 17.08 -9.86
CA GLN A 231 21.32 15.87 -10.53
C GLN A 231 22.04 15.54 -11.86
N ASN A 232 22.54 16.54 -12.58
CA ASN A 232 23.27 16.32 -13.83
C ASN A 232 24.66 15.70 -13.63
N ALA A 233 25.16 15.65 -12.39
CA ALA A 233 26.39 14.95 -12.01
C ALA A 233 26.16 13.49 -11.64
N ASP A 234 24.90 13.02 -11.61
CA ASP A 234 24.55 11.65 -11.23
C ASP A 234 25.14 10.63 -12.19
N LYS A 235 25.43 9.46 -11.66
CA LYS A 235 25.99 8.35 -12.43
C LYS A 235 24.89 7.38 -12.82
N LEU A 236 24.78 7.09 -14.13
CA LEU A 236 23.96 5.99 -14.61
C LEU A 236 24.55 4.67 -14.13
N ILE A 237 23.76 3.86 -13.44
CA ILE A 237 24.16 2.56 -12.89
C ILE A 237 23.63 1.43 -13.74
N TYR A 238 22.38 1.54 -14.21
CA TYR A 238 21.78 0.51 -15.05
C TYR A 238 20.71 1.09 -15.98
N GLU A 239 20.69 0.59 -17.21
CA GLU A 239 19.63 0.78 -18.20
C GLU A 239 19.50 -0.45 -19.11
N ASP A 240 18.32 -0.68 -19.68
CA ASP A 240 18.08 -1.72 -20.67
C ASP A 240 17.29 -1.16 -21.86
N LYS A 241 18.03 -0.65 -22.86
CA LYS A 241 17.44 -0.05 -24.08
C LYS A 241 16.72 -1.07 -24.98
N ASN A 242 17.02 -2.37 -24.82
CA ASN A 242 16.38 -3.42 -25.62
C ASN A 242 14.99 -3.77 -25.10
N ASN A 243 14.68 -3.42 -23.85
CA ASN A 243 13.41 -3.69 -23.21
C ASN A 243 12.87 -2.41 -22.51
N PRO A 244 12.40 -1.43 -23.29
CA PRO A 244 12.08 -0.09 -22.78
C PRO A 244 10.93 -0.05 -21.75
N LEU A 245 10.08 -1.09 -21.71
CA LEU A 245 8.94 -1.18 -20.81
C LEU A 245 9.25 -1.89 -19.47
N ARG A 246 10.50 -2.31 -19.25
CA ARG A 246 10.93 -2.90 -17.99
C ARG A 246 11.04 -1.86 -16.89
N PHE A 247 10.67 -2.29 -15.69
CA PHE A 247 10.96 -1.56 -14.45
C PHE A 247 12.29 -2.05 -13.88
N HIS A 248 13.08 -1.10 -13.40
CA HIS A 248 14.37 -1.34 -12.77
C HIS A 248 14.34 -0.66 -11.41
N THR A 249 14.36 -1.43 -10.32
CA THR A 249 14.38 -0.87 -8.96
C THR A 249 15.64 -1.29 -8.23
N ALA A 250 16.15 -0.39 -7.40
CA ALA A 250 17.33 -0.60 -6.60
C ALA A 250 16.98 -0.66 -5.11
N SER A 251 17.61 -1.60 -4.37
CA SER A 251 17.61 -1.66 -2.93
C SER A 251 18.97 -2.06 -2.39
N THR A 252 19.33 -1.64 -1.19
CA THR A 252 20.57 -2.05 -0.53
C THR A 252 20.26 -3.00 0.63
N SER A 253 21.22 -3.89 0.94
CA SER A 253 21.16 -4.66 2.16
C SER A 253 21.24 -3.74 3.38
N GLU A 254 20.73 -4.20 4.56
CA GLU A 254 20.79 -3.42 5.81
C GLU A 254 22.21 -2.99 6.16
N ASP A 255 23.21 -3.84 5.89
CA ASP A 255 24.62 -3.55 6.15
C ASP A 255 25.32 -2.75 5.04
N GLU A 256 24.57 -2.33 4.00
CA GLU A 256 25.06 -1.58 2.83
C GLU A 256 26.19 -2.29 2.05
N LYS A 257 26.31 -3.62 2.17
CA LYS A 257 27.33 -4.37 1.43
C LYS A 257 26.89 -4.76 0.03
N PHE A 258 25.59 -4.87 -0.21
CA PHE A 258 25.05 -5.29 -1.49
C PHE A 258 24.04 -4.29 -2.01
N LEU A 259 24.15 -4.02 -3.31
CA LEU A 259 23.09 -3.38 -4.09
C LEU A 259 22.35 -4.46 -4.87
N PHE A 260 21.05 -4.52 -4.69
CA PHE A 260 20.17 -5.38 -5.48
C PHE A 260 19.46 -4.57 -6.56
N LEU A 261 19.46 -5.12 -7.76
CA LEU A 261 18.71 -4.63 -8.91
C LEU A 261 17.60 -5.62 -9.22
N THR A 262 16.37 -5.20 -9.05
CA THR A 262 15.17 -5.99 -9.40
C THR A 262 14.62 -5.52 -10.75
N LEU A 263 14.39 -6.48 -11.65
CA LEU A 263 13.86 -6.26 -12.99
C LEU A 263 12.48 -6.92 -13.12
N SER A 264 11.47 -6.19 -13.58
CA SER A 264 10.15 -6.74 -13.89
C SER A 264 9.67 -6.26 -15.26
N ASP A 265 8.94 -7.11 -16.00
CA ASP A 265 8.49 -6.82 -17.37
C ASP A 265 7.07 -7.33 -17.58
N ARG A 266 6.11 -6.51 -17.23
CA ARG A 266 4.69 -6.86 -17.40
C ARG A 266 4.19 -6.71 -18.83
N SER A 267 4.98 -6.11 -19.72
CA SER A 267 4.62 -5.97 -21.15
C SER A 267 4.56 -7.32 -21.89
N LYS A 268 5.21 -8.33 -21.34
CA LYS A 268 5.25 -9.70 -21.87
C LYS A 268 4.25 -10.65 -21.19
N GLY A 269 3.40 -10.14 -20.29
CA GLY A 269 2.47 -10.95 -19.52
C GLY A 269 3.17 -11.87 -18.51
N LEU A 270 4.35 -11.48 -18.05
CA LEU A 270 5.10 -12.16 -16.99
C LEU A 270 4.87 -11.43 -15.68
N ASP A 271 4.52 -12.16 -14.63
CA ASP A 271 4.17 -11.58 -13.33
C ASP A 271 5.34 -11.52 -12.35
N GLY A 272 6.39 -12.27 -12.58
CA GLY A 272 7.56 -12.34 -11.70
C GLY A 272 8.67 -11.36 -12.07
N ASN A 273 9.87 -11.64 -11.56
CA ASN A 273 11.01 -10.73 -11.65
C ASN A 273 12.35 -11.48 -11.74
N ALA A 274 13.39 -10.75 -12.17
CA ALA A 274 14.78 -11.14 -12.04
C ALA A 274 15.46 -10.29 -10.96
N ILE A 275 16.55 -10.82 -10.35
CA ILE A 275 17.34 -10.13 -9.34
C ILE A 275 18.82 -10.27 -9.67
N TYR A 276 19.52 -9.15 -9.68
CA TYR A 276 20.97 -9.07 -9.78
C TYR A 276 21.51 -8.44 -8.50
N ALA A 277 22.67 -8.88 -8.05
CA ALA A 277 23.38 -8.29 -6.93
C ALA A 277 24.69 -7.68 -7.37
N MET A 278 25.14 -6.65 -6.66
CA MET A 278 26.47 -6.04 -6.78
C MET A 278 27.09 -5.94 -5.40
N ASP A 279 28.29 -6.48 -5.22
CA ASP A 279 29.06 -6.31 -3.99
C ASP A 279 29.66 -4.89 -3.96
N LEU A 280 29.16 -4.05 -3.06
CA LEU A 280 29.61 -2.67 -2.88
C LEU A 280 30.97 -2.56 -2.20
N THR A 281 31.46 -3.64 -1.58
CA THR A 281 32.77 -3.71 -0.94
C THR A 281 33.88 -4.12 -1.92
N ALA A 282 33.49 -4.65 -3.09
CA ALA A 282 34.43 -5.11 -4.10
C ALA A 282 35.16 -3.95 -4.78
N LYS A 283 36.43 -4.17 -5.18
CA LYS A 283 37.18 -3.19 -5.95
C LYS A 283 36.55 -2.92 -7.32
N GLU A 284 36.07 -3.96 -7.97
CA GLU A 284 35.36 -3.90 -9.23
C GLU A 284 33.91 -4.23 -9.00
N ARG A 285 33.06 -3.22 -9.09
CA ARG A 285 31.63 -3.32 -8.83
C ARG A 285 30.89 -3.71 -10.11
N LYS A 286 30.38 -4.93 -10.15
CA LYS A 286 29.64 -5.47 -11.29
C LYS A 286 28.39 -6.21 -10.79
N PHE A 287 27.31 -6.07 -11.52
CA PHE A 287 26.13 -6.90 -11.28
C PHE A 287 26.41 -8.33 -11.71
N TYR A 288 25.97 -9.27 -10.86
CA TYR A 288 25.91 -10.69 -11.15
C TYR A 288 24.50 -11.22 -10.87
N PRO A 289 24.03 -12.23 -11.64
CA PRO A 289 22.69 -12.72 -11.49
C PRO A 289 22.52 -13.55 -10.21
N VAL A 290 21.47 -13.28 -9.45
CA VAL A 290 20.96 -14.12 -8.34
C VAL A 290 19.74 -14.88 -8.86
N VAL A 291 18.82 -14.18 -9.53
CA VAL A 291 17.71 -14.72 -10.29
C VAL A 291 17.86 -14.18 -11.71
N PRO A 292 18.36 -15.00 -12.66
CA PRO A 292 18.80 -14.49 -13.96
C PRO A 292 17.66 -14.03 -14.89
N ASP A 293 16.51 -14.72 -14.82
CA ASP A 293 15.44 -14.58 -15.80
C ASP A 293 14.14 -14.08 -15.16
N ILE A 294 13.40 -13.25 -15.89
CA ILE A 294 12.03 -12.87 -15.56
C ILE A 294 11.11 -13.99 -16.02
N THR A 295 10.42 -14.62 -15.10
CA THR A 295 9.43 -15.67 -15.32
C THR A 295 8.08 -15.25 -14.69
N ASN A 296 7.19 -16.19 -14.42
CA ASN A 296 6.00 -15.94 -13.59
C ASN A 296 6.26 -16.11 -12.10
N ASP A 297 7.51 -16.44 -11.72
CA ASP A 297 7.87 -16.62 -10.33
C ASP A 297 8.37 -15.32 -9.73
N ASP A 298 7.84 -14.97 -8.56
CA ASP A 298 8.27 -13.81 -7.76
C ASP A 298 9.41 -14.18 -6.82
N TYR A 299 10.37 -13.26 -6.68
CA TYR A 299 11.49 -13.35 -5.77
C TYR A 299 11.67 -12.02 -5.04
N GLY A 300 11.65 -12.05 -3.72
CA GLY A 300 11.90 -10.89 -2.86
C GLY A 300 13.08 -11.14 -1.94
N ILE A 301 14.11 -10.28 -2.01
CA ILE A 301 15.22 -10.32 -1.04
C ILE A 301 14.66 -9.94 0.33
N ILE A 302 14.89 -10.79 1.32
CA ILE A 302 14.54 -10.52 2.71
C ILE A 302 15.74 -9.87 3.41
N GLU A 303 16.91 -10.52 3.31
CA GLU A 303 18.12 -10.12 4.03
C GLU A 303 19.33 -10.87 3.48
N ASN A 304 20.55 -10.36 3.75
CA ASN A 304 21.76 -11.15 3.60
C ASN A 304 22.26 -11.69 4.95
N THR A 305 22.77 -12.90 4.95
CA THR A 305 23.57 -13.46 6.06
C THR A 305 25.06 -13.31 5.71
N ALA A 306 25.94 -13.98 6.43
CA ALA A 306 27.38 -13.98 6.10
C ALA A 306 27.70 -14.58 4.72
N ASP A 307 26.90 -15.55 4.28
CA ASP A 307 27.17 -16.39 3.11
C ASP A 307 25.96 -16.63 2.18
N HIS A 308 24.74 -16.22 2.57
CA HIS A 308 23.53 -16.45 1.81
C HIS A 308 22.65 -15.17 1.71
N PHE A 309 21.93 -15.04 0.61
CA PHE A 309 20.75 -14.22 0.50
C PHE A 309 19.52 -15.03 0.91
N LEU A 310 18.73 -14.53 1.84
CA LEU A 310 17.41 -15.07 2.17
C LEU A 310 16.39 -14.45 1.22
N ILE A 311 15.63 -15.30 0.54
CA ILE A 311 14.70 -14.90 -0.52
C ILE A 311 13.35 -15.56 -0.29
N GLN A 312 12.29 -14.75 -0.28
CA GLN A 312 10.91 -15.25 -0.40
C GLN A 312 10.60 -15.49 -1.87
N THR A 313 9.96 -16.62 -2.21
CA THR A 313 9.60 -16.93 -3.60
C THR A 313 8.39 -17.86 -3.66
N ASN A 314 7.63 -17.76 -4.76
CA ASN A 314 6.58 -18.70 -5.13
C ASN A 314 7.06 -19.76 -6.14
N ALA A 315 8.32 -19.77 -6.53
CA ALA A 315 8.87 -20.75 -7.48
C ALA A 315 8.70 -22.20 -7.00
N ALA A 316 7.93 -22.98 -7.75
CA ALA A 316 7.51 -24.34 -7.36
C ALA A 316 6.91 -24.42 -5.93
N ALA A 317 6.21 -23.35 -5.51
CA ALA A 317 5.57 -23.19 -4.21
C ALA A 317 4.49 -22.11 -4.30
N PRO A 318 3.29 -22.37 -4.85
CA PRO A 318 2.25 -21.36 -5.08
C PRO A 318 1.91 -20.52 -3.83
N ASN A 319 2.00 -21.10 -2.64
CA ASN A 319 1.80 -20.41 -1.36
C ASN A 319 3.06 -19.75 -0.81
N SER A 320 4.13 -19.69 -1.59
CA SER A 320 5.45 -19.16 -1.25
C SER A 320 6.23 -19.93 -0.18
N LYS A 321 7.53 -19.78 -0.22
CA LYS A 321 8.54 -20.36 0.68
C LYS A 321 9.69 -19.36 0.87
N VAL A 322 10.58 -19.64 1.83
CA VAL A 322 11.85 -18.92 1.98
C VAL A 322 13.01 -19.84 1.65
N ILE A 323 13.89 -19.36 0.79
CA ILE A 323 15.12 -20.06 0.39
C ILE A 323 16.36 -19.26 0.77
N ALA A 324 17.49 -19.93 0.92
CA ALA A 324 18.81 -19.34 1.05
C ALA A 324 19.63 -19.65 -0.20
N VAL A 325 20.17 -18.61 -0.84
CA VAL A 325 20.99 -18.69 -2.04
C VAL A 325 22.40 -18.22 -1.72
N ASP A 326 23.43 -19.02 -2.06
CA ASP A 326 24.83 -18.68 -1.82
C ASP A 326 25.22 -17.35 -2.47
N ILE A 327 25.88 -16.47 -1.73
CA ILE A 327 26.26 -15.13 -2.21
C ILE A 327 27.34 -15.19 -3.28
N LYS A 328 28.31 -16.10 -3.12
CA LYS A 328 29.51 -16.17 -4.00
C LYS A 328 29.21 -16.89 -5.31
N ASN A 329 28.31 -17.88 -5.25
CA ASN A 329 27.95 -18.72 -6.41
C ASN A 329 26.43 -18.91 -6.46
N PRO A 330 25.64 -17.87 -6.78
CA PRO A 330 24.21 -17.97 -6.80
C PRO A 330 23.72 -19.03 -7.80
N ASP A 331 23.01 -20.04 -7.29
CA ASP A 331 22.42 -21.09 -8.09
C ASP A 331 21.08 -21.51 -7.45
N LEU A 332 19.97 -21.14 -8.04
CA LEU A 332 18.63 -21.46 -7.53
C LEU A 332 18.39 -22.97 -7.41
N LYS A 333 19.08 -23.80 -8.22
CA LYS A 333 18.98 -25.26 -8.15
C LYS A 333 19.65 -25.86 -6.92
N LYS A 334 20.58 -25.10 -6.30
CA LYS A 334 21.28 -25.46 -5.08
C LYS A 334 20.76 -24.70 -3.86
N ALA A 335 19.75 -23.88 -4.03
CA ALA A 335 19.16 -23.11 -2.93
C ALA A 335 18.65 -24.02 -1.82
N ILE A 336 18.91 -23.64 -0.58
CA ILE A 336 18.47 -24.35 0.61
C ILE A 336 17.10 -23.84 1.00
N THR A 337 16.11 -24.69 1.18
CA THR A 337 14.80 -24.29 1.72
C THR A 337 14.92 -24.03 3.22
N ILE A 338 14.72 -22.78 3.63
CA ILE A 338 14.73 -22.33 5.03
C ILE A 338 13.34 -22.48 5.64
N ILE A 339 12.31 -22.00 4.95
CA ILE A 339 10.91 -22.18 5.34
C ILE A 339 10.19 -22.83 4.17
N ALA A 340 9.68 -24.05 4.40
CA ALA A 340 8.93 -24.77 3.39
C ALA A 340 7.54 -24.14 3.16
N GLU A 341 6.99 -24.35 1.95
CA GLU A 341 5.61 -24.01 1.63
C GLU A 341 4.64 -24.71 2.60
N THR A 342 3.57 -24.03 2.96
CA THR A 342 2.47 -24.57 3.76
C THR A 342 1.14 -24.50 2.98
N LYS A 343 0.05 -24.95 3.61
CA LYS A 343 -1.29 -24.81 3.03
C LYS A 343 -1.78 -23.35 3.05
N GLU A 344 -1.35 -22.60 4.06
CA GLU A 344 -1.64 -21.20 4.20
C GLU A 344 -0.65 -20.38 3.36
N PRO A 345 -1.14 -19.36 2.60
CA PRO A 345 -0.24 -18.49 1.83
C PRO A 345 0.70 -17.70 2.75
N LEU A 346 2.00 -17.73 2.45
CA LEU A 346 2.99 -16.88 3.07
C LEU A 346 2.85 -15.45 2.53
N GLN A 347 2.39 -14.53 3.36
CA GLN A 347 2.16 -13.14 2.97
C GLN A 347 3.43 -12.31 2.97
N SER A 348 4.25 -12.49 3.99
CA SER A 348 5.52 -11.75 4.12
C SER A 348 6.49 -12.49 5.01
N ALA A 349 7.78 -12.34 4.69
CA ALA A 349 8.88 -12.68 5.56
C ALA A 349 9.79 -11.46 5.73
N GLY A 350 10.24 -11.20 6.95
CA GLY A 350 11.11 -10.07 7.27
C GLY A 350 12.00 -10.40 8.47
N THR A 351 13.10 -9.68 8.62
CA THR A 351 14.04 -9.85 9.73
C THR A 351 13.93 -8.72 10.75
N GLY A 352 14.41 -8.96 11.95
CA GLY A 352 14.54 -7.96 13.02
C GLY A 352 15.10 -8.62 14.29
N GLY A 353 16.02 -7.93 14.97
CA GLY A 353 16.66 -8.46 16.17
C GLY A 353 17.36 -9.82 15.96
N GLY A 354 17.88 -10.08 14.76
CA GLY A 354 18.54 -11.34 14.40
C GLY A 354 17.61 -12.55 14.23
N LYS A 355 16.30 -12.31 14.10
CA LYS A 355 15.28 -13.36 13.88
C LYS A 355 14.54 -13.15 12.56
N LEU A 356 13.91 -14.21 12.06
CA LEU A 356 13.04 -14.21 10.89
C LEU A 356 11.57 -14.30 11.34
N PHE A 357 10.75 -13.37 10.89
CA PHE A 357 9.32 -13.31 11.14
C PHE A 357 8.59 -13.66 9.86
N VAL A 358 7.77 -14.71 9.89
CA VAL A 358 7.05 -15.22 8.72
C VAL A 358 5.56 -15.16 9.00
N SER A 359 4.86 -14.34 8.21
CA SER A 359 3.43 -14.11 8.35
C SER A 359 2.65 -14.85 7.28
N TYR A 360 1.66 -15.61 7.70
CA TYR A 360 0.75 -16.37 6.86
C TYR A 360 -0.66 -15.80 6.95
N LEU A 361 -1.42 -16.01 5.90
CA LEU A 361 -2.85 -15.74 5.89
C LEU A 361 -3.61 -17.06 6.09
N LYS A 362 -4.31 -17.17 7.21
CA LYS A 362 -5.20 -18.30 7.50
C LYS A 362 -6.62 -17.83 7.64
N ASP A 363 -7.49 -18.27 6.74
CA ASP A 363 -8.89 -17.82 6.69
C ASP A 363 -8.98 -16.29 6.80
N VAL A 364 -8.21 -15.59 5.97
CA VAL A 364 -8.11 -14.12 5.91
C VAL A 364 -7.65 -13.44 7.21
N THR A 365 -7.03 -14.19 8.14
CA THR A 365 -6.43 -13.63 9.36
C THR A 365 -4.95 -13.94 9.46
N THR A 366 -4.18 -12.98 9.98
CA THR A 366 -2.72 -13.12 10.07
C THR A 366 -2.29 -14.09 11.18
N ARG A 367 -1.31 -14.94 10.86
CA ARG A 367 -0.51 -15.73 11.80
C ARG A 367 0.96 -15.45 11.56
N THR A 368 1.70 -15.03 12.58
CA THR A 368 3.13 -14.75 12.44
C THR A 368 3.93 -15.69 13.33
N TYR A 369 4.81 -16.46 12.70
CA TYR A 369 5.74 -17.35 13.37
C TYR A 369 7.14 -16.74 13.36
N VAL A 370 7.90 -17.04 14.42
CA VAL A 370 9.25 -16.55 14.66
C VAL A 370 10.23 -17.70 14.48
N TYR A 371 11.26 -17.47 13.68
CA TYR A 371 12.32 -18.45 13.41
C TYR A 371 13.69 -17.84 13.66
N ASP A 372 14.69 -18.68 13.85
CA ASP A 372 16.07 -18.26 13.62
C ASP A 372 16.36 -18.16 12.11
N LEU A 373 17.51 -17.59 11.73
CA LEU A 373 17.87 -17.43 10.33
C LEU A 373 18.19 -18.75 9.61
N ALA A 374 18.30 -19.86 10.34
CA ALA A 374 18.46 -21.21 9.81
C ALA A 374 17.12 -21.96 9.62
N GLY A 375 15.98 -21.33 9.96
CA GLY A 375 14.64 -21.87 9.76
C GLY A 375 14.09 -22.71 10.93
N LYS A 376 14.77 -22.73 12.09
CA LYS A 376 14.22 -23.37 13.29
C LYS A 376 13.16 -22.47 13.91
N GLN A 377 11.93 -22.97 14.06
CA GLN A 377 10.86 -22.24 14.70
C GLN A 377 11.14 -22.02 16.19
N LEU A 378 11.05 -20.77 16.63
CA LEU A 378 11.28 -20.31 18.01
C LEU A 378 9.97 -20.01 18.74
N GLY A 379 8.91 -19.63 18.01
CA GLY A 379 7.64 -19.27 18.61
C GLY A 379 6.62 -18.71 17.63
N GLU A 380 5.59 -18.09 18.18
CA GLU A 380 4.51 -17.43 17.44
C GLU A 380 4.18 -16.10 18.11
N VAL A 381 3.94 -15.07 17.31
CA VAL A 381 3.43 -13.79 17.82
C VAL A 381 1.96 -13.98 18.20
N LYS A 382 1.63 -13.78 19.47
CA LYS A 382 0.26 -13.89 19.97
C LYS A 382 -0.50 -12.60 19.76
N TYR A 383 -1.42 -12.62 18.81
CA TYR A 383 -2.35 -11.52 18.57
C TYR A 383 -3.54 -11.53 19.54
N PRO A 384 -4.11 -10.35 19.87
CA PRO A 384 -5.18 -10.26 20.89
C PRO A 384 -6.52 -10.86 20.45
N ALA A 385 -6.76 -10.96 19.14
CA ALA A 385 -7.99 -11.47 18.54
C ALA A 385 -7.75 -12.00 17.13
N LEU A 386 -8.82 -12.45 16.46
CA LEU A 386 -8.79 -12.67 15.00
C LEU A 386 -8.74 -11.35 14.28
N GLY A 387 -7.76 -11.16 13.41
CA GLY A 387 -7.58 -9.90 12.69
C GLY A 387 -6.31 -9.91 11.84
N ASN A 388 -5.84 -8.72 11.55
CA ASN A 388 -4.67 -8.48 10.72
C ASN A 388 -3.53 -7.90 11.55
N GLY A 389 -2.40 -8.62 11.61
CA GLY A 389 -1.13 -8.15 12.17
C GLY A 389 -0.16 -7.78 11.04
N SER A 390 0.51 -6.64 11.15
CA SER A 390 1.42 -6.16 10.12
C SER A 390 2.59 -5.35 10.69
N GLY A 391 3.67 -5.22 9.90
CA GLY A 391 4.82 -4.38 10.24
C GLY A 391 5.86 -5.05 11.13
N MET A 392 5.85 -6.38 11.25
CA MET A 392 6.86 -7.09 12.01
C MET A 392 8.18 -7.12 11.23
N GLY A 393 9.16 -6.36 11.69
CA GLY A 393 10.50 -6.24 11.14
C GLY A 393 11.28 -5.09 11.79
N GLY A 394 12.57 -5.03 11.52
CA GLY A 394 13.49 -4.01 12.04
C GLY A 394 14.94 -4.38 11.77
N ASP A 395 15.87 -3.63 12.34
CA ASP A 395 17.30 -3.86 12.19
C ASP A 395 17.76 -5.11 12.95
N ARG A 396 18.91 -5.67 12.54
CA ARG A 396 19.49 -6.88 13.16
C ARG A 396 19.80 -6.74 14.65
N ASP A 397 20.10 -5.52 15.11
CA ASP A 397 20.45 -5.22 16.49
C ASP A 397 19.28 -4.73 17.34
N ASP A 398 18.05 -4.67 16.77
CA ASP A 398 16.86 -4.25 17.50
C ASP A 398 16.54 -5.20 18.65
N LYS A 399 16.37 -4.63 19.84
CA LYS A 399 15.98 -5.36 21.05
C LYS A 399 14.48 -5.56 21.16
N PHE A 400 13.73 -4.69 20.50
CA PHE A 400 12.27 -4.74 20.38
C PHE A 400 11.83 -4.22 19.03
N LEU A 401 10.73 -4.75 18.54
CA LEU A 401 10.12 -4.43 17.26
C LEU A 401 8.73 -3.88 17.51
N PHE A 402 8.17 -3.23 16.53
CA PHE A 402 6.79 -2.73 16.59
C PHE A 402 5.96 -3.36 15.48
N TYR A 403 4.70 -3.66 15.81
CA TYR A 403 3.73 -4.10 14.83
C TYR A 403 2.36 -3.49 15.14
N VAL A 404 1.50 -3.45 14.12
CA VAL A 404 0.12 -2.99 14.26
C VAL A 404 -0.79 -4.19 14.19
N PHE A 405 -1.76 -4.26 15.10
CA PHE A 405 -2.86 -5.20 15.02
C PHE A 405 -4.18 -4.45 14.86
N THR A 406 -5.05 -4.95 13.97
CA THR A 406 -6.39 -4.39 13.72
C THR A 406 -7.38 -5.48 13.32
N SER A 407 -8.67 -5.21 13.53
CA SER A 407 -9.78 -5.97 12.95
C SER A 407 -10.96 -5.02 12.67
N PHE A 408 -12.09 -5.52 12.17
CA PHE A 408 -13.25 -4.67 11.89
C PHE A 408 -13.76 -3.90 13.13
N THR A 409 -13.61 -4.50 14.30
CA THR A 409 -14.05 -3.90 15.58
C THR A 409 -12.90 -3.65 16.54
N PHE A 410 -11.67 -3.72 16.06
CA PHE A 410 -10.46 -3.47 16.85
C PHE A 410 -9.62 -2.38 16.18
N PRO A 411 -9.60 -1.16 16.73
CA PRO A 411 -8.83 -0.05 16.16
C PRO A 411 -7.35 -0.40 16.03
N PRO A 412 -6.63 0.15 15.03
CA PRO A 412 -5.21 -0.10 14.81
C PRO A 412 -4.40 0.22 16.08
N THR A 413 -3.98 -0.82 16.78
CA THR A 413 -3.23 -0.73 18.03
C THR A 413 -1.78 -1.15 17.77
N ILE A 414 -0.84 -0.35 18.24
CA ILE A 414 0.59 -0.59 18.10
C ILE A 414 1.05 -1.41 19.31
N TYR A 415 1.71 -2.52 19.01
CA TYR A 415 2.34 -3.40 19.99
C TYR A 415 3.85 -3.31 19.91
N LYS A 416 4.51 -3.39 21.06
CA LYS A 416 5.94 -3.59 21.19
C LYS A 416 6.22 -5.07 21.45
N TYR A 417 7.01 -5.68 20.58
CA TYR A 417 7.48 -7.07 20.70
C TYR A 417 8.92 -7.08 21.23
N GLU A 418 9.18 -7.72 22.34
CA GLU A 418 10.51 -7.88 22.91
C GLU A 418 11.19 -9.13 22.32
N VAL A 419 12.27 -8.90 21.56
CA VAL A 419 12.94 -9.97 20.80
C VAL A 419 13.50 -11.08 21.69
N ALA A 420 14.04 -10.73 22.88
CA ALA A 420 14.65 -11.68 23.80
C ALA A 420 13.63 -12.63 24.42
N THR A 421 12.44 -12.14 24.78
CA THR A 421 11.42 -12.91 25.50
C THR A 421 10.30 -13.45 24.62
N GLY A 422 10.14 -12.90 23.42
CA GLY A 422 9.02 -13.21 22.51
C GLY A 422 7.68 -12.68 23.01
N LYS A 423 7.67 -11.73 23.94
CA LYS A 423 6.45 -11.15 24.51
C LYS A 423 6.06 -9.86 23.82
N SER A 424 4.76 -9.70 23.59
CA SER A 424 4.17 -8.46 23.11
C SER A 424 3.49 -7.71 24.25
N SER A 425 3.59 -6.39 24.23
CA SER A 425 2.82 -5.49 25.10
C SER A 425 2.19 -4.37 24.27
N GLU A 426 1.02 -3.91 24.68
CA GLU A 426 0.41 -2.73 24.07
C GLU A 426 1.33 -1.53 24.25
N PHE A 427 1.67 -0.86 23.14
CA PHE A 427 2.51 0.33 23.16
C PHE A 427 1.68 1.60 22.98
N ARG A 428 0.75 1.58 22.00
CA ARG A 428 -0.12 2.73 21.76
C ARG A 428 -1.46 2.26 21.18
N LYS A 429 -2.54 2.59 21.85
CA LYS A 429 -3.91 2.32 21.42
C LYS A 429 -4.62 3.63 21.10
N PRO A 430 -5.34 3.74 19.96
CA PRO A 430 -6.11 4.94 19.66
C PRO A 430 -7.36 5.04 20.57
N GLU A 431 -7.65 6.26 21.00
CA GLU A 431 -8.86 6.58 21.78
C GLU A 431 -10.02 6.87 20.80
N VAL A 432 -10.72 5.84 20.37
CA VAL A 432 -11.88 5.99 19.49
C VAL A 432 -13.15 5.97 20.35
N ALA A 433 -14.05 6.92 20.11
CA ALA A 433 -15.31 7.05 20.83
C ALA A 433 -16.32 5.97 20.38
N PHE A 434 -16.01 4.69 20.62
CA PHE A 434 -16.92 3.58 20.38
C PHE A 434 -16.59 2.40 21.30
N ASN A 435 -17.58 1.55 21.58
CA ASN A 435 -17.39 0.33 22.32
C ASN A 435 -17.38 -0.88 21.36
N PRO A 436 -16.25 -1.61 21.21
CA PRO A 436 -16.17 -2.79 20.35
C PRO A 436 -17.21 -3.86 20.68
N ASP A 437 -17.58 -3.96 21.97
CA ASP A 437 -18.54 -4.96 22.45
C ASP A 437 -19.97 -4.74 21.97
N ASP A 438 -20.30 -3.58 21.39
CA ASP A 438 -21.61 -3.31 20.80
C ASP A 438 -21.78 -3.96 19.43
N TYR A 439 -20.70 -4.47 18.83
CA TYR A 439 -20.72 -5.01 17.48
C TYR A 439 -20.35 -6.49 17.44
N GLU A 440 -20.77 -7.17 16.39
CA GLU A 440 -20.35 -8.53 16.08
C GLU A 440 -19.72 -8.58 14.69
N THR A 441 -18.65 -9.37 14.57
CA THR A 441 -18.04 -9.76 13.30
C THR A 441 -18.20 -11.26 13.15
N LYS A 442 -18.80 -11.72 12.05
CA LYS A 442 -18.94 -13.13 11.71
C LYS A 442 -18.24 -13.40 10.40
N GLN A 443 -17.41 -14.43 10.37
CA GLN A 443 -16.95 -15.01 9.13
C GLN A 443 -17.90 -16.11 8.70
N VAL A 444 -18.36 -16.05 7.46
CA VAL A 444 -19.20 -17.06 6.82
C VAL A 444 -18.59 -17.48 5.50
N PHE A 445 -18.96 -18.65 5.02
CA PHE A 445 -18.54 -19.15 3.70
C PHE A 445 -19.79 -19.38 2.85
N TYR A 446 -19.81 -18.78 1.66
CA TYR A 446 -20.82 -19.10 0.66
C TYR A 446 -20.21 -19.89 -0.50
N THR A 447 -21.07 -20.56 -1.27
CA THR A 447 -20.62 -21.42 -2.36
C THR A 447 -20.77 -20.68 -3.68
N SER A 448 -19.67 -20.55 -4.43
CA SER A 448 -19.67 -20.01 -5.78
C SER A 448 -20.29 -21.02 -6.77
N LYS A 449 -20.58 -20.58 -8.01
CA LYS A 449 -21.23 -21.41 -9.04
C LYS A 449 -20.49 -22.73 -9.35
N ASP A 450 -19.19 -22.77 -9.18
CA ASP A 450 -18.33 -23.94 -9.40
C ASP A 450 -18.09 -24.78 -8.15
N GLY A 451 -18.78 -24.46 -7.03
CA GLY A 451 -18.64 -25.19 -5.77
C GLY A 451 -17.57 -24.65 -4.81
N THR A 452 -16.75 -23.70 -5.25
CA THR A 452 -15.70 -23.10 -4.40
C THR A 452 -16.31 -22.36 -3.21
N LYS A 453 -15.76 -22.57 -2.02
CA LYS A 453 -16.14 -21.86 -0.80
C LYS A 453 -15.44 -20.53 -0.72
N ILE A 454 -16.21 -19.46 -0.65
CA ILE A 454 -15.72 -18.08 -0.63
C ILE A 454 -15.96 -17.50 0.76
N PRO A 455 -14.90 -17.02 1.46
CA PRO A 455 -15.05 -16.39 2.76
C PRO A 455 -15.69 -15.01 2.63
N MET A 456 -16.53 -14.65 3.59
CA MET A 456 -17.16 -13.34 3.70
C MET A 456 -17.27 -12.95 5.16
N PHE A 457 -16.87 -11.72 5.49
CA PHE A 457 -17.12 -11.14 6.79
C PHE A 457 -18.43 -10.38 6.80
N ILE A 458 -19.20 -10.53 7.86
CA ILE A 458 -20.45 -9.81 8.10
C ILE A 458 -20.30 -9.07 9.43
N ILE A 459 -20.40 -7.75 9.37
CA ILE A 459 -20.24 -6.87 10.51
C ILE A 459 -21.56 -6.12 10.75
N SER A 460 -22.04 -6.15 11.99
CA SER A 460 -23.25 -5.47 12.39
C SER A 460 -23.23 -5.10 13.87
N LYS A 461 -24.15 -4.25 14.28
CA LYS A 461 -24.45 -4.07 15.71
C LYS A 461 -25.03 -5.36 16.27
N LYS A 462 -24.70 -5.70 17.54
CA LYS A 462 -25.30 -6.86 18.21
C LYS A 462 -26.81 -6.70 18.35
N GLY A 463 -27.54 -7.81 18.20
CA GLY A 463 -28.98 -7.85 18.41
C GLY A 463 -29.85 -7.28 17.28
N ILE A 464 -29.28 -7.02 16.08
CA ILE A 464 -30.08 -6.64 14.92
C ILE A 464 -31.07 -7.76 14.55
N LYS A 465 -32.24 -7.41 14.09
CA LYS A 465 -33.20 -8.38 13.53
C LYS A 465 -32.71 -8.81 12.14
N LYS A 466 -32.73 -10.13 11.88
CA LYS A 466 -32.33 -10.72 10.57
C LYS A 466 -33.60 -11.05 9.76
N ASP A 467 -34.41 -10.06 9.47
CA ASP A 467 -35.69 -10.17 8.78
C ASP A 467 -35.69 -9.59 7.37
N GLY A 468 -34.53 -9.23 6.86
CA GLY A 468 -34.35 -8.64 5.52
C GLY A 468 -34.59 -7.13 5.47
N SER A 469 -34.89 -6.47 6.60
CA SER A 469 -35.13 -5.02 6.64
C SER A 469 -33.87 -4.17 6.77
N ASN A 470 -32.71 -4.78 7.10
CA ASN A 470 -31.46 -4.07 7.30
C ASN A 470 -30.85 -3.65 5.97
N VAL A 471 -30.50 -2.38 5.84
CA VAL A 471 -29.70 -1.88 4.72
C VAL A 471 -28.33 -2.54 4.76
N THR A 472 -27.93 -3.21 3.68
CA THR A 472 -26.66 -3.93 3.62
C THR A 472 -25.74 -3.33 2.57
N LEU A 473 -24.51 -2.95 2.98
CA LEU A 473 -23.43 -2.56 2.09
C LEU A 473 -22.56 -3.80 1.83
N LEU A 474 -22.65 -4.35 0.60
CA LEU A 474 -21.79 -5.43 0.15
C LEU A 474 -20.59 -4.84 -0.57
N TYR A 475 -19.39 -5.15 -0.09
CA TYR A 475 -18.13 -4.74 -0.67
C TYR A 475 -17.27 -5.94 -1.08
N ALA A 476 -16.61 -5.82 -2.20
CA ALA A 476 -15.65 -6.80 -2.70
C ALA A 476 -14.64 -6.12 -3.64
N TYR A 477 -13.51 -6.76 -3.88
CA TYR A 477 -12.51 -6.30 -4.85
C TYR A 477 -12.25 -7.38 -5.92
N GLY A 478 -11.61 -8.50 -5.57
CA GLY A 478 -11.43 -9.68 -6.45
C GLY A 478 -10.52 -9.39 -7.64
N GLY A 479 -9.36 -8.77 -7.43
CA GLY A 479 -8.38 -8.52 -8.49
C GLY A 479 -6.99 -8.24 -7.96
N PHE A 480 -6.00 -8.28 -8.86
CA PHE A 480 -4.59 -7.93 -8.62
C PHE A 480 -3.94 -8.66 -7.44
N ASN A 481 -4.41 -9.85 -7.11
CA ASN A 481 -3.92 -10.63 -5.97
C ASN A 481 -4.06 -9.90 -4.60
N ILE A 482 -5.00 -8.94 -4.50
CA ILE A 482 -5.21 -8.14 -3.29
C ILE A 482 -6.23 -8.80 -2.38
N ASN A 483 -5.80 -9.16 -1.16
CA ASN A 483 -6.68 -9.66 -0.11
C ASN A 483 -7.38 -8.53 0.62
N LEU A 484 -8.68 -8.70 0.88
CA LEU A 484 -9.44 -7.80 1.75
C LEU A 484 -9.35 -8.29 3.20
N ASN A 485 -8.21 -8.03 3.85
CA ASN A 485 -8.00 -8.41 5.24
C ASN A 485 -8.92 -7.62 6.20
N PRO A 486 -9.28 -8.19 7.36
CA PRO A 486 -10.01 -7.48 8.39
C PRO A 486 -9.30 -6.19 8.80
N GLY A 487 -9.99 -5.05 8.70
CA GLY A 487 -9.44 -3.75 9.05
C GLY A 487 -10.50 -2.86 9.70
N PHE A 488 -10.08 -2.03 10.64
CA PHE A 488 -10.94 -1.07 11.30
C PHE A 488 -11.23 0.13 10.39
N SER A 489 -12.50 0.47 10.28
CA SER A 489 -12.94 1.71 9.62
C SER A 489 -13.91 2.47 10.51
N ALA A 490 -13.44 3.57 11.09
CA ALA A 490 -14.29 4.42 11.91
C ALA A 490 -15.47 4.99 11.12
N THR A 491 -15.34 5.19 9.81
CA THR A 491 -16.39 5.72 8.94
C THR A 491 -17.57 4.76 8.74
N LEU A 492 -17.39 3.47 9.04
CA LEU A 492 -18.49 2.50 9.03
C LEU A 492 -19.38 2.59 10.28
N LEU A 493 -18.87 3.10 11.39
CA LEU A 493 -19.58 3.12 12.66
C LEU A 493 -20.94 3.85 12.60
N PRO A 494 -21.07 5.04 11.99
CA PRO A 494 -22.38 5.70 11.86
C PRO A 494 -23.38 4.87 11.06
N PHE A 495 -22.95 4.16 10.01
CA PHE A 495 -23.78 3.27 9.23
C PHE A 495 -24.26 2.05 10.05
N LEU A 496 -23.34 1.39 10.77
CA LEU A 496 -23.67 0.28 11.66
C LEU A 496 -24.60 0.74 12.80
N ASN A 497 -24.38 1.94 13.36
CA ASN A 497 -25.23 2.52 14.40
C ASN A 497 -26.64 2.84 13.92
N ALA A 498 -26.81 3.14 12.64
CA ALA A 498 -28.11 3.31 12.00
C ALA A 498 -28.83 1.98 11.68
N GLY A 499 -28.27 0.83 12.10
CA GLY A 499 -28.82 -0.51 11.84
C GLY A 499 -28.36 -1.12 10.53
N GLY A 500 -27.34 -0.53 9.88
CA GLY A 500 -26.74 -1.08 8.67
C GLY A 500 -25.91 -2.35 8.93
N VAL A 501 -25.74 -3.14 7.89
CA VAL A 501 -24.88 -4.33 7.86
C VAL A 501 -23.80 -4.14 6.83
N TYR A 502 -22.53 -4.35 7.19
CA TYR A 502 -21.42 -4.37 6.25
C TYR A 502 -21.01 -5.81 5.97
N ALA A 503 -20.99 -6.18 4.69
CA ALA A 503 -20.56 -7.49 4.23
C ALA A 503 -19.36 -7.32 3.31
N GLN A 504 -18.22 -7.95 3.64
CA GLN A 504 -16.99 -7.93 2.84
C GLN A 504 -16.70 -9.32 2.33
N ALA A 505 -16.85 -9.52 1.01
CA ALA A 505 -16.61 -10.79 0.37
C ALA A 505 -15.16 -10.85 -0.19
N ASN A 506 -14.45 -11.94 0.14
CA ASN A 506 -13.12 -12.20 -0.38
C ASN A 506 -13.23 -13.00 -1.68
N LEU A 507 -13.43 -12.27 -2.79
CA LEU A 507 -13.63 -12.86 -4.11
C LEU A 507 -12.32 -13.41 -4.66
N ARG A 508 -12.42 -14.44 -5.50
CA ARG A 508 -11.29 -14.95 -6.30
C ARG A 508 -10.68 -13.82 -7.14
N GLY A 509 -9.35 -13.88 -7.35
CA GLY A 509 -8.52 -12.81 -7.91
C GLY A 509 -7.78 -12.02 -6.83
N GLY A 510 -8.05 -12.29 -5.54
CA GLY A 510 -7.14 -12.04 -4.43
C GLY A 510 -6.14 -13.18 -4.24
N GLY A 511 -5.23 -13.07 -3.29
CA GLY A 511 -4.15 -14.03 -3.02
C GLY A 511 -4.52 -15.16 -2.03
N GLU A 512 -5.79 -15.51 -1.88
CA GLU A 512 -6.29 -16.53 -0.96
C GLU A 512 -6.42 -17.90 -1.61
#